data_769c9c78492e67d5df95555dc4b4f9ba
#
_entry.id   769c9c78492e67d5df95555dc4b4f9ba
#
_cell.length_a   1.000
_cell.length_b   1.000
_cell.length_c   1.000
_cell.angle_alpha   90.00
_cell.angle_beta   90.00
_cell.angle_gamma   90.00
#
_symmetry.space_group_name_H-M   'P 1'
#
loop_
_entity.id
_entity.type
_entity.pdbx_description
1 polymer ?
#
loop_
_entity_poly.entity_id
_entity_poly.type
_entity_poly.pdbx_seq_one_letter_code
_entity_poly.pdbx_strand_id
1 'polypeptide(L)'
;MTLHFYSPKSRRLVFVLFALFCLVFSGTVFSDTVYGKRRSSGRSARAQKSKKVSARNSRRRGGRQVARSSRGRRSGSRLSARDVRRQRALVAREQSNAIRARERRLGRKLTARERAAEMRAIAGRNRRALLEARRRAEAARRAAIARQMAIDKAMRDEVQSFIAKDDLTGEDAEVRRVAVNALGQHAGTVVVMDPLTGRVYSIVNQEWALRRGFKPCSTIKLVTGVAGLSENAVPLFDTANDGFRLDLTSALAHSDNPFFQQVGARIGGEKMVKYARELGLGEKTGINVPFEFPGKLPEVKPDVVERRMFSHADGFEVTPLQLGTLVSAMANGGKLLVPQIAHTQKELNKMSPKVRRQLDITTEVWQRMVPGMVGAVNYGSGRRAYDPAQTVAGKTGTCIGQGGWVGLFTSYAPLANPRLAVVVIAQGTDARRHFPAAVAGEIYRQLNHRFGTAINLQVASTLDDEEKEVADSEADAENGEADATTGTQATTAPVPDASKPATTTSEPRSTVKRVLMPLEKKPVDAPKTAPAEQRPRRIQPQ
;
A
#
# COMPACT_ATOMS: atom_id res chain seq x y z
N MET A 1 14.08 -28.74 34.21
CA MET A 1 13.48 -29.22 32.97
C MET A 1 14.56 -29.21 31.89
N THR A 2 14.95 -30.37 31.43
CA THR A 2 16.21 -30.72 30.79
C THR A 2 16.33 -30.25 29.35
N LEU A 3 17.40 -29.52 29.07
CA LEU A 3 17.84 -29.13 27.73
C LEU A 3 18.45 -30.34 27.00
N HIS A 4 17.83 -30.77 25.89
CA HIS A 4 18.39 -31.80 25.03
C HIS A 4 19.45 -31.20 24.09
N PHE A 5 20.69 -31.63 24.28
CA PHE A 5 21.82 -31.31 23.41
C PHE A 5 21.69 -32.01 22.05
N TYR A 6 21.63 -31.23 20.98
CA TYR A 6 21.72 -31.75 19.63
C TYR A 6 23.14 -32.17 19.27
N SER A 7 23.28 -33.38 18.75
CA SER A 7 24.53 -34.05 18.36
C SER A 7 25.27 -33.29 17.22
N PRO A 8 26.59 -33.27 17.19
CA PRO A 8 27.38 -32.59 16.13
C PRO A 8 27.14 -33.09 14.70
N LYS A 9 26.50 -34.24 14.52
CA LYS A 9 26.12 -34.77 13.21
C LYS A 9 24.92 -34.04 12.60
N SER A 10 23.99 -33.51 13.40
CA SER A 10 22.83 -32.75 12.93
C SER A 10 23.19 -31.34 12.44
N ARG A 11 24.20 -30.70 13.03
CA ARG A 11 24.72 -29.40 12.57
C ARG A 11 25.35 -29.46 11.17
N ARG A 12 25.98 -30.57 10.82
CA ARG A 12 26.56 -30.76 9.47
C ARG A 12 25.48 -30.97 8.41
N LEU A 13 24.38 -31.63 8.73
CA LEU A 13 23.27 -31.85 7.82
C LEU A 13 22.50 -30.56 7.52
N VAL A 14 22.30 -29.72 8.52
CA VAL A 14 21.64 -28.40 8.35
C VAL A 14 22.50 -27.45 7.53
N PHE A 15 23.82 -27.44 7.70
CA PHE A 15 24.74 -26.63 6.89
C PHE A 15 24.82 -27.08 5.44
N VAL A 16 24.75 -28.37 5.17
CA VAL A 16 24.75 -28.92 3.80
C VAL A 16 23.42 -28.63 3.12
N LEU A 17 22.29 -28.71 3.84
CA LEU A 17 20.98 -28.35 3.32
C LEU A 17 20.85 -26.84 3.06
N PHE A 18 21.45 -25.99 3.89
CA PHE A 18 21.46 -24.54 3.69
C PHE A 18 22.36 -24.13 2.49
N ALA A 19 23.52 -24.76 2.34
CA ALA A 19 24.38 -24.55 1.17
C ALA A 19 23.73 -25.04 -0.14
N LEU A 20 22.97 -26.14 -0.10
CA LEU A 20 22.17 -26.64 -1.22
C LEU A 20 20.97 -25.74 -1.53
N PHE A 21 20.35 -25.14 -0.51
CA PHE A 21 19.26 -24.18 -0.70
C PHE A 21 19.73 -22.90 -1.40
N CYS A 22 20.89 -22.38 -1.04
CA CYS A 22 21.50 -21.23 -1.74
C CYS A 22 21.90 -21.55 -3.19
N LEU A 23 22.28 -22.80 -3.49
CA LEU A 23 22.61 -23.25 -4.86
C LEU A 23 21.37 -23.37 -5.76
N VAL A 24 20.22 -23.73 -5.21
CA VAL A 24 18.95 -23.87 -5.94
C VAL A 24 18.41 -22.51 -6.37
N PHE A 25 18.61 -21.47 -5.56
CA PHE A 25 18.16 -20.10 -5.88
C PHE A 25 19.07 -19.40 -6.92
N SER A 26 20.33 -19.84 -7.07
CA SER A 26 21.30 -19.22 -7.97
C SER A 26 21.33 -19.83 -9.39
N GLY A 27 20.56 -20.86 -9.64
CA GLY A 27 20.72 -21.71 -10.84
C GLY A 27 19.79 -21.43 -12.02
N THR A 28 19.10 -20.29 -12.09
CA THR A 28 18.18 -20.00 -13.21
C THR A 28 18.78 -19.18 -14.35
N VAL A 29 20.09 -18.99 -14.40
CA VAL A 29 20.75 -18.25 -15.48
C VAL A 29 21.94 -19.05 -16.03
N PHE A 30 21.69 -20.20 -16.67
CA PHE A 30 22.62 -20.79 -17.62
C PHE A 30 21.93 -21.92 -18.40
N SER A 31 21.28 -21.59 -19.46
CA SER A 31 21.14 -22.43 -20.68
C SER A 31 20.67 -21.52 -21.81
N ASP A 32 21.58 -21.28 -22.72
CA ASP A 32 21.40 -21.29 -24.14
C ASP A 32 22.59 -20.59 -24.80
N THR A 33 23.52 -21.36 -25.24
CA THR A 33 24.32 -21.12 -26.46
C THR A 33 25.27 -22.29 -26.68
N VAL A 34 24.84 -23.26 -27.43
CA VAL A 34 25.73 -24.09 -28.30
C VAL A 34 24.84 -24.62 -29.41
N TYR A 35 25.01 -24.11 -30.62
CA TYR A 35 25.14 -24.90 -31.86
C TYR A 35 25.30 -23.95 -33.06
N GLY A 36 26.33 -24.18 -33.87
CA GLY A 36 26.42 -23.54 -35.16
C GLY A 36 27.84 -23.31 -35.69
N LYS A 37 28.62 -24.39 -35.86
CA LYS A 37 29.88 -24.33 -36.60
C LYS A 37 29.59 -24.50 -38.09
N ARG A 38 29.95 -23.53 -38.93
CA ARG A 38 30.30 -23.82 -40.35
C ARG A 38 31.52 -23.01 -40.76
N ARG A 39 32.47 -23.76 -41.34
CA ARG A 39 33.74 -23.32 -41.91
C ARG A 39 33.52 -22.53 -43.20
N SER A 40 34.34 -21.53 -43.47
CA SER A 40 34.97 -21.38 -44.80
C SER A 40 36.23 -20.53 -44.67
N SER A 41 37.20 -20.99 -45.40
CA SER A 41 38.59 -20.66 -45.61
C SER A 41 38.80 -19.34 -46.36
N GLY A 42 39.97 -18.71 -46.14
CA GLY A 42 40.54 -17.88 -47.16
C GLY A 42 41.44 -16.72 -46.72
N ARG A 43 42.74 -16.99 -46.65
CA ARG A 43 43.93 -16.23 -47.08
C ARG A 43 44.05 -14.71 -46.83
N SER A 44 45.05 -14.39 -46.01
CA SER A 44 46.35 -13.70 -46.31
C SER A 44 46.28 -12.21 -46.68
N ALA A 45 46.95 -11.37 -45.99
CA ALA A 45 48.26 -10.76 -46.19
C ALA A 45 48.38 -9.40 -45.48
N ARG A 46 49.42 -9.31 -44.68
CA ARG A 46 50.56 -8.36 -44.68
C ARG A 46 50.31 -6.87 -44.43
N ALA A 47 50.79 -6.46 -43.26
CA ALA A 47 51.73 -5.35 -42.99
C ALA A 47 51.35 -3.90 -43.39
N GLN A 48 51.38 -2.96 -42.51
CA GLN A 48 52.56 -2.15 -42.13
C GLN A 48 52.18 -0.98 -41.18
N LYS A 49 53.13 -0.64 -40.35
CA LYS A 49 53.28 0.49 -39.44
C LYS A 49 52.96 1.87 -40.06
N SER A 50 52.48 2.80 -39.28
CA SER A 50 53.20 4.00 -38.83
C SER A 50 52.28 5.00 -38.11
N LYS A 51 52.65 5.37 -36.92
CA LYS A 51 53.04 6.68 -36.35
C LYS A 51 52.11 7.87 -36.58
N LYS A 52 51.68 8.39 -35.37
CA LYS A 52 51.64 9.78 -34.92
C LYS A 52 50.95 10.85 -35.78
N VAL A 53 50.01 11.61 -35.20
CA VAL A 53 50.22 12.95 -34.68
C VAL A 53 48.86 13.58 -34.30
N SER A 54 48.89 14.33 -33.22
CA SER A 54 47.93 15.21 -32.56
C SER A 54 47.09 16.11 -33.48
N ALA A 55 45.91 16.47 -33.03
CA ALA A 55 45.45 17.80 -32.68
C ALA A 55 44.01 18.10 -33.02
N ARG A 56 43.29 18.51 -31.99
CA ARG A 56 42.36 19.64 -31.91
C ARG A 56 41.14 19.77 -32.84
N ASN A 57 40.06 19.92 -32.12
CA ASN A 57 38.99 20.90 -32.29
C ASN A 57 37.70 20.51 -33.05
N SER A 58 36.67 20.59 -32.25
CA SER A 58 35.45 21.40 -32.40
C SER A 58 34.26 20.81 -33.21
N ARG A 59 33.20 20.71 -32.45
CA ARG A 59 31.82 21.10 -32.77
C ARG A 59 31.14 20.49 -34.00
N ARG A 60 30.10 19.70 -33.77
CA ARG A 60 28.70 20.00 -34.08
C ARG A 60 27.81 18.76 -33.95
N ARG A 61 26.84 18.91 -33.09
CA ARG A 61 25.38 18.67 -33.23
C ARG A 61 24.94 17.61 -34.23
N GLY A 62 24.13 16.71 -33.72
CA GLY A 62 22.99 16.26 -34.52
C GLY A 62 22.60 14.81 -34.34
N GLY A 63 21.63 14.54 -33.49
CA GLY A 63 20.49 13.76 -33.83
C GLY A 63 20.53 12.22 -33.81
N ARG A 64 19.59 11.73 -33.05
CA ARG A 64 18.95 10.42 -33.05
C ARG A 64 19.40 9.43 -31.99
N GLN A 65 18.82 9.60 -30.82
CA GLN A 65 18.54 8.43 -29.95
C GLN A 65 17.18 7.85 -30.37
N VAL A 66 17.25 6.71 -31.00
CA VAL A 66 16.09 5.86 -31.24
C VAL A 66 15.87 5.00 -30.01
N ALA A 67 14.62 4.95 -29.58
CA ALA A 67 14.03 4.20 -28.52
C ALA A 67 14.72 2.85 -28.23
N ARG A 68 15.16 2.65 -27.00
CA ARG A 68 15.35 1.33 -26.41
C ARG A 68 14.16 1.04 -25.51
N SER A 69 13.26 0.26 -26.05
CA SER A 69 12.12 -0.34 -25.39
C SER A 69 12.48 -1.02 -24.08
N SER A 70 11.66 -0.74 -23.10
CA SER A 70 11.48 -1.40 -21.82
C SER A 70 11.63 -2.92 -21.88
N ARG A 71 12.77 -3.43 -21.40
CA ARG A 71 12.87 -4.81 -20.93
C ARG A 71 12.69 -4.78 -19.43
N GLY A 72 11.56 -5.32 -18.97
CA GLY A 72 11.25 -5.50 -17.57
C GLY A 72 12.45 -6.08 -16.80
N ARG A 73 12.94 -5.35 -15.83
CA ARG A 73 13.91 -5.82 -14.85
C ARG A 73 13.24 -6.89 -14.00
N ARG A 74 13.47 -8.16 -14.33
CA ARG A 74 13.36 -9.23 -13.34
C ARG A 74 14.50 -8.98 -12.34
N SER A 75 14.15 -8.59 -11.14
CA SER A 75 15.08 -8.49 -10.00
C SER A 75 15.48 -9.89 -9.52
N GLY A 76 16.30 -10.57 -10.31
CA GLY A 76 17.10 -11.66 -9.83
C GLY A 76 18.40 -11.03 -9.33
N SER A 77 18.66 -11.06 -8.03
CA SER A 77 19.91 -10.62 -7.46
C SER A 77 21.06 -11.34 -8.16
N ARG A 78 21.76 -10.64 -9.05
CA ARG A 78 22.98 -11.15 -9.66
C ARG A 78 23.99 -11.32 -8.55
N LEU A 79 24.34 -12.56 -8.20
CA LEU A 79 25.42 -12.84 -7.28
C LEU A 79 26.64 -11.99 -7.65
N SER A 80 27.22 -11.32 -6.67
CA SER A 80 28.40 -10.51 -6.90
C SER A 80 29.53 -11.41 -7.45
N ALA A 81 30.44 -10.85 -8.25
CA ALA A 81 31.60 -11.59 -8.76
C ALA A 81 32.41 -12.25 -7.60
N ARG A 82 32.33 -11.66 -6.41
CA ARG A 82 32.94 -12.18 -5.19
C ARG A 82 32.23 -13.44 -4.68
N ASP A 83 30.91 -13.47 -4.71
CA ASP A 83 30.11 -14.63 -4.30
C ASP A 83 30.29 -15.81 -5.25
N VAL A 84 30.33 -15.54 -6.56
CA VAL A 84 30.63 -16.56 -7.59
C VAL A 84 32.01 -17.16 -7.37
N ARG A 85 33.04 -16.33 -7.07
CA ARG A 85 34.39 -16.83 -6.76
C ARG A 85 34.38 -17.67 -5.47
N ARG A 86 33.67 -17.24 -4.45
CA ARG A 86 33.55 -17.97 -3.16
C ARG A 86 32.87 -19.32 -3.37
N GLN A 87 31.79 -19.38 -4.15
CA GLN A 87 31.12 -20.64 -4.46
C GLN A 87 32.01 -21.60 -5.26
N ARG A 88 32.74 -21.10 -6.28
CA ARG A 88 33.69 -21.91 -7.05
C ARG A 88 34.79 -22.49 -6.15
N ALA A 89 35.30 -21.70 -5.21
CA ALA A 89 36.31 -22.16 -4.25
C ALA A 89 35.78 -23.25 -3.29
N LEU A 90 34.54 -23.15 -2.83
CA LEU A 90 33.89 -24.17 -2.01
C LEU A 90 33.73 -25.50 -2.76
N VAL A 91 33.24 -25.45 -4.00
CA VAL A 91 33.11 -26.65 -4.84
C VAL A 91 34.47 -27.30 -5.10
N ALA A 92 35.50 -26.51 -5.42
CA ALA A 92 36.85 -27.02 -5.63
C ALA A 92 37.44 -27.70 -4.38
N ARG A 93 37.17 -27.11 -3.19
CA ARG A 93 37.59 -27.68 -1.89
C ARG A 93 36.89 -29.01 -1.61
N GLU A 94 35.61 -29.10 -1.87
CA GLU A 94 34.81 -30.32 -1.71
C GLU A 94 35.33 -31.45 -2.64
N GLN A 95 35.57 -31.11 -3.91
CA GLN A 95 36.15 -32.03 -4.88
C GLN A 95 37.55 -32.55 -4.44
N SER A 96 38.40 -31.64 -3.96
CA SER A 96 39.73 -32.01 -3.43
C SER A 96 39.64 -32.93 -2.24
N ASN A 97 38.70 -32.64 -1.32
CA ASN A 97 38.51 -33.48 -0.11
C ASN A 97 38.00 -34.88 -0.49
N ALA A 98 37.09 -34.99 -1.44
CA ALA A 98 36.60 -36.29 -1.93
C ALA A 98 37.70 -37.14 -2.57
N ILE A 99 38.56 -36.52 -3.39
CA ILE A 99 39.72 -37.18 -4.00
C ILE A 99 40.69 -37.68 -2.94
N ARG A 100 41.05 -36.83 -1.96
CA ARG A 100 41.93 -37.21 -0.86
C ARG A 100 41.33 -38.35 0.01
N ALA A 101 40.00 -38.34 0.22
CA ALA A 101 39.33 -39.41 0.96
C ALA A 101 39.42 -40.74 0.22
N ARG A 102 39.31 -40.74 -1.12
CA ARG A 102 39.47 -41.95 -1.95
C ARG A 102 40.89 -42.44 -2.00
N GLU A 103 41.90 -41.53 -2.11
CA GLU A 103 43.32 -41.85 -2.05
C GLU A 103 43.69 -42.52 -0.71
N ARG A 104 43.15 -42.00 0.38
CA ARG A 104 43.32 -42.62 1.73
C ARG A 104 42.75 -44.03 1.82
N ARG A 105 41.56 -44.27 1.20
CA ARG A 105 40.95 -45.61 1.20
C ARG A 105 41.75 -46.62 0.34
N LEU A 106 42.40 -46.16 -0.69
CA LEU A 106 43.16 -47.00 -1.62
C LEU A 106 44.63 -47.18 -1.20
N GLY A 107 45.12 -46.45 -0.18
CA GLY A 107 46.51 -46.46 0.25
C GLY A 107 47.50 -45.90 -0.78
N ARG A 108 47.05 -45.37 -1.90
CA ARG A 108 47.87 -44.80 -3.00
C ARG A 108 47.27 -43.57 -3.61
N LYS A 109 48.08 -42.76 -4.28
CA LYS A 109 47.61 -41.63 -5.10
C LYS A 109 46.87 -42.13 -6.35
N LEU A 110 45.81 -41.43 -6.72
CA LEU A 110 45.08 -41.71 -7.97
C LEU A 110 45.89 -41.27 -9.18
N THR A 111 45.87 -42.07 -10.25
CA THR A 111 46.37 -41.66 -11.56
C THR A 111 45.55 -40.50 -12.15
N ALA A 112 46.09 -39.80 -13.15
CA ALA A 112 45.35 -38.69 -13.81
C ALA A 112 44.01 -39.15 -14.37
N ARG A 113 43.95 -40.37 -14.96
CA ARG A 113 42.72 -40.96 -15.49
C ARG A 113 41.68 -41.26 -14.42
N GLU A 114 42.12 -41.84 -13.30
CA GLU A 114 41.25 -42.12 -12.14
C GLU A 114 40.72 -40.82 -11.48
N ARG A 115 41.58 -39.80 -11.34
CA ARG A 115 41.13 -38.46 -10.86
C ARG A 115 40.07 -37.84 -11.75
N ALA A 116 40.29 -37.89 -13.06
CA ALA A 116 39.31 -37.37 -14.06
C ALA A 116 37.98 -38.14 -13.99
N ALA A 117 38.03 -39.46 -13.78
CA ALA A 117 36.83 -40.27 -13.61
C ALA A 117 36.09 -39.93 -12.30
N GLU A 118 36.80 -39.73 -11.18
CA GLU A 118 36.22 -39.35 -9.89
C GLU A 118 35.59 -37.95 -9.95
N MET A 119 36.26 -37.01 -10.63
CA MET A 119 35.71 -35.66 -10.82
C MET A 119 34.42 -35.69 -11.63
N ARG A 120 34.35 -36.51 -12.70
CA ARG A 120 33.09 -36.69 -13.47
C ARG A 120 32.00 -37.33 -12.64
N ALA A 121 32.32 -38.31 -11.79
CA ALA A 121 31.37 -38.96 -10.89
C ALA A 121 30.82 -37.98 -9.82
N ILE A 122 31.69 -37.16 -9.24
CA ILE A 122 31.29 -36.10 -8.28
C ILE A 122 30.39 -35.09 -8.97
N ALA A 123 30.78 -34.58 -10.15
CA ALA A 123 29.96 -33.64 -10.91
C ALA A 123 28.59 -34.23 -11.29
N GLY A 124 28.53 -35.52 -11.64
CA GLY A 124 27.28 -36.23 -11.90
C GLY A 124 26.39 -36.36 -10.68
N ARG A 125 26.96 -36.72 -9.51
CA ARG A 125 26.21 -36.76 -8.24
C ARG A 125 25.65 -35.37 -7.85
N ASN A 126 26.48 -34.34 -7.94
CA ASN A 126 26.07 -32.97 -7.61
C ASN A 126 24.98 -32.45 -8.56
N ARG A 127 25.08 -32.77 -9.87
CA ARG A 127 24.01 -32.41 -10.83
C ARG A 127 22.69 -33.10 -10.51
N ARG A 128 22.71 -34.41 -10.14
CA ARG A 128 21.48 -35.13 -9.73
C ARG A 128 20.89 -34.54 -8.47
N ALA A 129 21.72 -34.31 -7.44
CA ALA A 129 21.28 -33.71 -6.18
C ALA A 129 20.66 -32.31 -6.39
N LEU A 130 21.25 -31.49 -7.27
CA LEU A 130 20.71 -30.18 -7.63
C LEU A 130 19.35 -30.28 -8.32
N LEU A 131 19.18 -31.22 -9.26
CA LEU A 131 17.90 -31.45 -9.95
C LEU A 131 16.82 -31.93 -8.98
N GLU A 132 17.17 -32.83 -8.06
CA GLU A 132 16.23 -33.29 -7.02
C GLU A 132 15.84 -32.16 -6.06
N ALA A 133 16.82 -31.34 -5.63
CA ALA A 133 16.55 -30.18 -4.78
C ALA A 133 15.60 -29.18 -5.47
N ARG A 134 15.82 -28.90 -6.76
CA ARG A 134 14.90 -28.05 -7.56
C ARG A 134 13.50 -28.65 -7.63
N ARG A 135 13.35 -29.94 -7.92
CA ARG A 135 12.05 -30.62 -7.97
C ARG A 135 11.32 -30.53 -6.60
N ARG A 136 12.06 -30.76 -5.50
CA ARG A 136 11.50 -30.64 -4.14
C ARG A 136 11.07 -29.21 -3.82
N ALA A 137 11.88 -28.20 -4.19
CA ALA A 137 11.54 -26.78 -4.02
C ALA A 137 10.31 -26.37 -4.84
N GLU A 138 10.22 -26.83 -6.09
CA GLU A 138 9.03 -26.59 -6.93
C GLU A 138 7.77 -27.26 -6.35
N ALA A 139 7.89 -28.50 -5.89
CA ALA A 139 6.78 -29.21 -5.26
C ALA A 139 6.31 -28.50 -3.97
N ALA A 140 7.25 -28.06 -3.13
CA ALA A 140 6.96 -27.29 -1.92
C ALA A 140 6.28 -25.95 -2.25
N ARG A 141 6.76 -25.23 -3.29
CA ARG A 141 6.14 -23.98 -3.77
C ARG A 141 4.72 -24.22 -4.28
N ARG A 142 4.48 -25.26 -5.09
CA ARG A 142 3.14 -25.62 -5.56
C ARG A 142 2.22 -25.97 -4.40
N ALA A 143 2.70 -26.73 -3.41
CA ALA A 143 1.93 -27.07 -2.22
C ALA A 143 1.58 -25.83 -1.38
N ALA A 144 2.52 -24.88 -1.22
CA ALA A 144 2.26 -23.62 -0.53
C ALA A 144 1.19 -22.77 -1.25
N ILE A 145 1.29 -22.65 -2.57
CA ILE A 145 0.29 -21.93 -3.39
C ILE A 145 -1.09 -22.60 -3.25
N ALA A 146 -1.16 -23.94 -3.35
CA ALA A 146 -2.41 -24.67 -3.21
C ALA A 146 -3.05 -24.48 -1.82
N ARG A 147 -2.23 -24.48 -0.75
CA ARG A 147 -2.72 -24.17 0.61
C ARG A 147 -3.29 -22.76 0.70
N GLN A 148 -2.58 -21.77 0.15
CA GLN A 148 -3.06 -20.39 0.16
C GLN A 148 -4.37 -20.24 -0.61
N MET A 149 -4.48 -20.85 -1.79
CA MET A 149 -5.73 -20.84 -2.57
C MET A 149 -6.89 -21.51 -1.83
N ALA A 150 -6.63 -22.57 -1.06
CA ALA A 150 -7.66 -23.22 -0.25
C ALA A 150 -8.13 -22.32 0.92
N ILE A 151 -7.19 -21.62 1.58
CA ILE A 151 -7.50 -20.65 2.64
C ILE A 151 -8.33 -19.49 2.07
N ASP A 152 -7.88 -18.90 0.95
CA ASP A 152 -8.60 -17.79 0.31
C ASP A 152 -10.01 -18.23 -0.14
N LYS A 153 -10.15 -19.45 -0.67
CA LYS A 153 -11.45 -19.98 -1.03
C LYS A 153 -12.36 -20.14 0.18
N ALA A 154 -11.88 -20.76 1.27
CA ALA A 154 -12.66 -20.93 2.49
C ALA A 154 -13.13 -19.58 3.06
N MET A 155 -12.25 -18.58 3.04
CA MET A 155 -12.59 -17.21 3.47
C MET A 155 -13.68 -16.58 2.58
N ARG A 156 -13.61 -16.76 1.26
CA ARG A 156 -14.66 -16.29 0.34
C ARG A 156 -15.99 -16.96 0.61
N ASP A 157 -16.00 -18.29 0.74
CA ASP A 157 -17.20 -19.07 1.01
C ASP A 157 -17.86 -18.63 2.34
N GLU A 158 -17.05 -18.39 3.38
CA GLU A 158 -17.49 -17.84 4.66
C GLU A 158 -18.12 -16.45 4.51
N VAL A 159 -17.44 -15.54 3.81
CA VAL A 159 -17.95 -14.18 3.56
C VAL A 159 -19.25 -14.19 2.78
N GLN A 160 -19.39 -15.04 1.76
CA GLN A 160 -20.65 -15.18 1.03
C GLN A 160 -21.78 -15.68 1.95
N SER A 161 -21.47 -16.56 2.91
CA SER A 161 -22.44 -17.01 3.91
C SER A 161 -22.88 -15.88 4.87
N PHE A 162 -22.00 -14.92 5.18
CA PHE A 162 -22.35 -13.74 5.97
C PHE A 162 -23.21 -12.77 5.18
N ILE A 163 -22.83 -12.48 3.92
CA ILE A 163 -23.59 -11.60 3.02
C ILE A 163 -25.03 -12.11 2.83
N ALA A 164 -25.22 -13.44 2.73
CA ALA A 164 -26.54 -14.05 2.61
C ALA A 164 -27.41 -13.90 3.87
N LYS A 165 -26.80 -13.58 5.03
CA LYS A 165 -27.47 -13.39 6.32
C LYS A 165 -27.61 -11.92 6.71
N ASP A 166 -27.13 -10.98 5.89
CA ASP A 166 -27.27 -9.57 6.15
C ASP A 166 -28.74 -9.18 6.30
N ASP A 167 -29.04 -8.32 7.27
CA ASP A 167 -30.35 -7.68 7.39
C ASP A 167 -30.46 -6.55 6.37
N LEU A 168 -31.35 -6.72 5.39
CA LEU A 168 -31.57 -5.77 4.32
C LEU A 168 -32.62 -4.70 4.65
N THR A 169 -33.21 -4.76 5.84
CA THR A 169 -34.26 -3.83 6.27
C THR A 169 -33.73 -2.41 6.31
N GLY A 170 -34.32 -1.53 5.51
CA GLY A 170 -33.95 -0.12 5.43
C GLY A 170 -32.76 0.19 4.51
N GLU A 171 -32.14 -0.82 3.92
CA GLU A 171 -31.11 -0.58 2.91
C GLU A 171 -31.71 -0.06 1.59
N ASP A 172 -30.92 0.68 0.85
CA ASP A 172 -31.24 1.09 -0.51
C ASP A 172 -30.96 -0.06 -1.48
N ALA A 173 -32.00 -0.61 -2.08
CA ALA A 173 -31.91 -1.81 -2.90
C ALA A 173 -30.95 -1.66 -4.11
N GLU A 174 -30.90 -0.47 -4.72
CA GLU A 174 -29.99 -0.20 -5.82
C GLU A 174 -28.55 -0.13 -5.35
N VAL A 175 -28.27 0.62 -4.28
CA VAL A 175 -26.95 0.73 -3.69
C VAL A 175 -26.45 -0.63 -3.23
N ARG A 176 -27.32 -1.43 -2.59
CA ARG A 176 -27.01 -2.81 -2.20
C ARG A 176 -26.60 -3.68 -3.38
N ARG A 177 -27.41 -3.69 -4.43
CA ARG A 177 -27.15 -4.47 -5.65
C ARG A 177 -25.81 -4.09 -6.27
N VAL A 178 -25.56 -2.78 -6.40
CA VAL A 178 -24.30 -2.27 -6.96
C VAL A 178 -23.11 -2.65 -6.09
N ALA A 179 -23.20 -2.50 -4.77
CA ALA A 179 -22.12 -2.82 -3.84
C ALA A 179 -21.79 -4.31 -3.82
N VAL A 180 -22.81 -5.19 -3.82
CA VAL A 180 -22.64 -6.65 -3.89
C VAL A 180 -21.98 -7.05 -5.21
N ASN A 181 -22.46 -6.50 -6.34
CA ASN A 181 -21.90 -6.80 -7.65
C ASN A 181 -20.43 -6.33 -7.78
N ALA A 182 -20.12 -5.14 -7.27
CA ALA A 182 -18.77 -4.60 -7.29
C ALA A 182 -17.80 -5.41 -6.43
N LEU A 183 -18.23 -5.89 -5.26
CA LEU A 183 -17.43 -6.77 -4.40
C LEU A 183 -17.29 -8.18 -5.04
N GLY A 184 -18.32 -8.68 -5.70
CA GLY A 184 -18.34 -10.01 -6.32
C GLY A 184 -18.14 -11.13 -5.30
N GLN A 185 -17.36 -12.15 -5.71
CA GLN A 185 -17.06 -13.33 -4.88
C GLN A 185 -15.83 -13.13 -3.97
N HIS A 186 -15.35 -11.89 -3.80
CA HIS A 186 -14.16 -11.62 -3.00
C HIS A 186 -14.48 -11.59 -1.50
N ALA A 187 -13.47 -11.95 -0.69
CA ALA A 187 -13.59 -11.88 0.77
C ALA A 187 -13.46 -10.42 1.23
N GLY A 188 -14.60 -9.78 1.49
CA GLY A 188 -14.60 -8.37 1.85
C GLY A 188 -15.90 -7.88 2.48
N THR A 189 -15.94 -6.58 2.72
CA THR A 189 -17.11 -5.84 3.22
C THR A 189 -17.15 -4.47 2.55
N VAL A 190 -18.34 -3.92 2.38
CA VAL A 190 -18.56 -2.59 1.81
C VAL A 190 -19.54 -1.82 2.68
N VAL A 191 -19.19 -0.58 3.02
CA VAL A 191 -20.09 0.37 3.67
C VAL A 191 -20.33 1.54 2.73
N VAL A 192 -21.59 1.87 2.45
CA VAL A 192 -22.00 3.01 1.65
C VAL A 192 -22.95 3.88 2.47
N MET A 193 -22.56 5.14 2.70
CA MET A 193 -23.33 6.06 3.51
C MET A 193 -23.33 7.49 2.96
N ASP A 194 -24.30 8.28 3.37
CA ASP A 194 -24.35 9.71 3.12
C ASP A 194 -23.45 10.45 4.12
N PRO A 195 -22.41 11.14 3.66
CA PRO A 195 -21.47 11.83 4.54
C PRO A 195 -22.06 13.07 5.22
N LEU A 196 -23.18 13.61 4.71
CA LEU A 196 -23.79 14.83 5.24
C LEU A 196 -24.89 14.55 6.29
N THR A 197 -25.57 13.40 6.14
CA THR A 197 -26.71 13.05 7.03
C THR A 197 -26.42 11.89 7.96
N GLY A 198 -25.39 11.08 7.66
CA GLY A 198 -25.11 9.84 8.38
C GLY A 198 -26.04 8.68 7.98
N ARG A 199 -26.92 8.85 6.98
CA ARG A 199 -27.73 7.75 6.46
C ARG A 199 -26.83 6.66 5.90
N VAL A 200 -26.99 5.44 6.38
CA VAL A 200 -26.37 4.26 5.79
C VAL A 200 -27.28 3.75 4.69
N TYR A 201 -26.77 3.74 3.46
CA TYR A 201 -27.51 3.19 2.31
C TYR A 201 -27.40 1.68 2.22
N SER A 202 -26.23 1.12 2.52
CA SER A 202 -26.01 -0.32 2.51
C SER A 202 -24.75 -0.73 3.26
N ILE A 203 -24.78 -1.91 3.88
CA ILE A 203 -23.63 -2.58 4.49
C ILE A 203 -23.55 -4.01 3.97
N VAL A 204 -22.66 -4.28 3.05
CA VAL A 204 -22.38 -5.63 2.54
C VAL A 204 -21.45 -6.35 3.50
N ASN A 205 -21.80 -7.52 3.97
CA ASN A 205 -21.14 -8.28 5.03
C ASN A 205 -21.12 -7.52 6.36
N GLN A 206 -22.30 -7.42 6.96
CA GLN A 206 -22.53 -6.73 8.24
C GLN A 206 -21.72 -7.34 9.38
N GLU A 207 -21.41 -8.62 9.34
CA GLU A 207 -20.56 -9.29 10.33
C GLU A 207 -19.16 -8.65 10.37
N TRP A 208 -18.56 -8.40 9.21
CA TRP A 208 -17.27 -7.73 9.15
C TRP A 208 -17.35 -6.24 9.37
N ALA A 209 -18.40 -5.59 8.87
CA ALA A 209 -18.53 -4.13 8.96
C ALA A 209 -18.77 -3.62 10.38
N LEU A 210 -19.49 -4.39 11.19
CA LEU A 210 -20.01 -3.96 12.47
C LEU A 210 -19.36 -4.66 13.67
N ARG A 211 -18.91 -5.92 13.51
CA ARG A 211 -18.50 -6.77 14.63
C ARG A 211 -17.03 -7.14 14.61
N ARG A 212 -16.31 -6.80 13.55
CA ARG A 212 -14.91 -7.17 13.38
C ARG A 212 -14.02 -5.93 13.27
N GLY A 213 -12.91 -5.92 14.02
CA GLY A 213 -11.86 -4.93 13.88
C GLY A 213 -10.86 -5.33 12.81
N PHE A 214 -10.36 -4.34 12.07
CA PHE A 214 -9.31 -4.49 11.08
C PHE A 214 -8.17 -3.52 11.36
N LYS A 215 -6.95 -3.92 11.07
CA LYS A 215 -5.83 -3.00 11.06
C LYS A 215 -6.07 -1.98 9.93
N PRO A 216 -6.14 -0.67 10.22
CA PRO A 216 -6.45 0.33 9.19
C PRO A 216 -5.31 0.56 8.20
N CYS A 217 -4.14 -0.03 8.40
CA CYS A 217 -2.98 0.12 7.51
C CYS A 217 -2.73 1.61 7.19
N SER A 218 -2.40 1.93 5.94
CA SER A 218 -2.10 3.31 5.52
C SER A 218 -3.31 4.26 5.51
N THR A 219 -4.54 3.81 5.78
CA THR A 219 -5.67 4.74 5.96
C THR A 219 -5.52 5.55 7.25
N ILE A 220 -4.73 5.08 8.22
CA ILE A 220 -4.39 5.82 9.44
C ILE A 220 -3.68 7.15 9.15
N LYS A 221 -3.05 7.29 7.98
CA LYS A 221 -2.39 8.52 7.53
C LYS A 221 -3.35 9.70 7.40
N LEU A 222 -4.66 9.45 7.29
CA LEU A 222 -5.67 10.50 7.39
C LEU A 222 -5.67 11.11 8.80
N VAL A 223 -5.62 10.27 9.83
CA VAL A 223 -5.53 10.72 11.23
C VAL A 223 -4.19 11.42 11.49
N THR A 224 -3.09 10.80 11.05
CA THR A 224 -1.74 11.37 11.23
C THR A 224 -1.59 12.71 10.51
N GLY A 225 -2.17 12.86 9.31
CA GLY A 225 -2.15 14.10 8.56
C GLY A 225 -2.92 15.21 9.25
N VAL A 226 -4.16 14.92 9.70
CA VAL A 226 -4.98 15.86 10.47
C VAL A 226 -4.27 16.26 11.76
N ALA A 227 -3.77 15.31 12.53
CA ALA A 227 -3.04 15.58 13.77
C ALA A 227 -1.77 16.42 13.51
N GLY A 228 -1.00 16.08 12.45
CA GLY A 228 0.20 16.79 12.08
C GLY A 228 -0.04 18.25 11.69
N LEU A 229 -1.12 18.51 10.96
CA LEU A 229 -1.53 19.87 10.59
C LEU A 229 -2.05 20.65 11.81
N SER A 230 -2.89 20.04 12.64
CA SER A 230 -3.47 20.68 13.84
C SER A 230 -2.42 21.02 14.90
N GLU A 231 -1.36 20.22 15.00
CA GLU A 231 -0.25 20.42 15.93
C GLU A 231 0.92 21.21 15.32
N ASN A 232 0.75 21.77 14.12
CA ASN A 232 1.79 22.50 13.37
C ASN A 232 3.08 21.67 13.12
N ALA A 233 2.98 20.34 13.16
CA ALA A 233 4.07 19.44 12.80
C ALA A 233 4.27 19.36 11.28
N VAL A 234 3.22 19.67 10.51
CA VAL A 234 3.22 19.88 9.07
C VAL A 234 2.68 21.29 8.82
N PRO A 235 3.36 22.14 8.04
CA PRO A 235 2.85 23.46 7.70
C PRO A 235 1.54 23.39 6.90
N LEU A 236 0.63 24.31 7.16
CA LEU A 236 -0.61 24.46 6.38
C LEU A 236 -0.31 24.83 4.91
N PHE A 237 0.77 25.55 4.69
CA PHE A 237 1.27 25.92 3.36
C PHE A 237 2.65 25.31 3.16
N ASP A 238 2.94 24.84 1.94
CA ASP A 238 4.27 24.33 1.63
C ASP A 238 5.27 25.47 1.67
N THR A 239 6.23 25.35 2.57
CA THR A 239 7.34 26.28 2.72
C THR A 239 8.64 25.60 2.30
N ALA A 240 9.51 26.32 1.63
CA ALA A 240 10.86 25.82 1.40
C ALA A 240 11.52 25.57 2.76
N ASN A 241 12.12 24.38 2.96
CA ASN A 241 12.80 23.96 4.19
C ASN A 241 11.94 23.57 5.40
N ASP A 242 10.76 23.00 5.19
CA ASP A 242 9.96 22.39 6.26
C ASP A 242 10.58 21.11 6.84
N GLY A 243 11.65 20.61 6.21
CA GLY A 243 12.38 19.42 6.62
C GLY A 243 11.75 18.11 6.15
N PHE A 244 10.77 18.16 5.24
CA PHE A 244 10.21 16.98 4.58
C PHE A 244 10.76 16.81 3.16
N ARG A 245 10.89 15.56 2.71
CA ARG A 245 11.27 15.22 1.34
C ARG A 245 10.15 15.52 0.34
N LEU A 246 8.92 15.27 0.74
CA LEU A 246 7.70 15.47 -0.05
C LEU A 246 6.78 16.48 0.62
N ASP A 247 5.94 17.13 -0.15
CA ASP A 247 4.81 17.86 0.38
C ASP A 247 3.70 16.88 0.86
N LEU A 248 2.76 17.37 1.67
CA LEU A 248 1.67 16.55 2.20
C LEU A 248 0.78 15.97 1.08
N THR A 249 0.57 16.73 0.00
CA THR A 249 -0.25 16.30 -1.14
C THR A 249 0.36 15.06 -1.80
N SER A 250 1.63 15.13 -2.15
CA SER A 250 2.38 14.01 -2.74
C SER A 250 2.51 12.83 -1.79
N ALA A 251 2.81 13.10 -0.50
CA ALA A 251 2.93 12.06 0.52
C ALA A 251 1.61 11.30 0.75
N LEU A 252 0.46 11.97 0.72
CA LEU A 252 -0.86 11.32 0.80
C LEU A 252 -1.18 10.55 -0.48
N ALA A 253 -0.92 11.15 -1.65
CA ALA A 253 -1.23 10.55 -2.94
C ALA A 253 -0.50 9.22 -3.15
N HIS A 254 0.80 9.18 -2.87
CA HIS A 254 1.64 8.00 -3.01
C HIS A 254 1.70 7.14 -1.75
N SER A 255 1.06 7.58 -0.66
CA SER A 255 1.06 6.85 0.63
C SER A 255 2.44 6.71 1.26
N ASP A 256 3.30 7.75 1.15
CA ASP A 256 4.69 7.74 1.62
C ASP A 256 4.79 7.47 3.13
N ASN A 257 5.51 6.41 3.52
CA ASN A 257 5.66 6.02 4.91
C ASN A 257 6.65 6.89 5.67
N PRO A 258 7.83 7.21 5.12
CA PRO A 258 8.80 8.08 5.77
C PRO A 258 8.22 9.44 6.17
N PHE A 259 7.42 10.07 5.31
CA PHE A 259 6.74 11.32 5.63
C PHE A 259 5.89 11.20 6.90
N PHE A 260 4.95 10.24 6.93
CA PHE A 260 4.03 10.10 8.06
C PHE A 260 4.72 9.60 9.33
N GLN A 261 5.79 8.82 9.22
CA GLN A 261 6.63 8.46 10.37
C GLN A 261 7.37 9.66 10.94
N GLN A 262 7.80 10.60 10.09
CA GLN A 262 8.43 11.84 10.52
C GLN A 262 7.41 12.78 11.19
N VAL A 263 6.20 12.93 10.63
CA VAL A 263 5.09 13.65 11.26
C VAL A 263 4.80 13.04 12.63
N GLY A 264 4.67 11.73 12.71
CA GLY A 264 4.42 11.02 13.96
C GLY A 264 5.50 11.24 15.01
N ALA A 265 6.77 11.28 14.60
CA ALA A 265 7.87 11.58 15.53
C ALA A 265 7.79 13.00 16.12
N ARG A 266 7.19 13.94 15.38
CA ARG A 266 6.98 15.33 15.85
C ARG A 266 5.78 15.47 16.80
N ILE A 267 4.70 14.73 16.54
CA ILE A 267 3.46 14.83 17.36
C ILE A 267 3.44 13.92 18.59
N GLY A 268 4.10 12.76 18.51
CA GLY A 268 4.12 11.74 19.55
C GLY A 268 2.88 10.84 19.61
N GLY A 269 3.03 9.69 20.28
CA GLY A 269 2.00 8.65 20.31
C GLY A 269 0.73 9.05 21.03
N GLU A 270 0.83 9.78 22.14
CA GLU A 270 -0.32 10.20 22.93
C GLU A 270 -1.28 11.11 22.13
N LYS A 271 -0.72 12.11 21.42
CA LYS A 271 -1.51 12.97 20.53
C LYS A 271 -2.14 12.17 19.39
N MET A 272 -1.38 11.23 18.80
CA MET A 272 -1.93 10.36 17.77
C MET A 272 -3.16 9.58 18.24
N VAL A 273 -3.11 8.98 19.43
CA VAL A 273 -4.24 8.25 20.02
C VAL A 273 -5.38 9.19 20.38
N LYS A 274 -5.08 10.39 20.88
CA LYS A 274 -6.07 11.43 21.15
C LYS A 274 -6.83 11.79 19.87
N TYR A 275 -6.15 12.18 18.80
CA TYR A 275 -6.78 12.52 17.52
C TYR A 275 -7.54 11.33 16.90
N ALA A 276 -7.01 10.11 17.01
CA ALA A 276 -7.73 8.93 16.56
C ALA A 276 -9.08 8.77 17.27
N ARG A 277 -9.12 8.96 18.58
CA ARG A 277 -10.36 8.91 19.37
C ARG A 277 -11.30 10.06 19.04
N GLU A 278 -10.79 11.28 18.93
CA GLU A 278 -11.59 12.45 18.54
C GLU A 278 -12.25 12.25 17.18
N LEU A 279 -11.54 11.66 16.24
CA LEU A 279 -12.01 11.29 14.89
C LEU A 279 -12.90 10.03 14.87
N GLY A 280 -13.23 9.46 16.04
CA GLY A 280 -14.22 8.39 16.19
C GLY A 280 -13.69 6.98 16.08
N LEU A 281 -12.36 6.78 16.08
CA LEU A 281 -11.77 5.46 16.11
C LEU A 281 -11.65 4.94 17.54
N GLY A 282 -11.76 3.62 17.73
CA GLY A 282 -11.66 2.99 19.04
C GLY A 282 -12.87 3.21 19.96
N GLU A 283 -14.02 3.62 19.41
CA GLU A 283 -15.29 3.79 20.12
C GLU A 283 -16.46 3.44 19.20
N LYS A 284 -17.60 3.04 19.81
CA LYS A 284 -18.82 2.76 19.05
C LYS A 284 -19.28 3.99 18.29
N THR A 285 -19.70 3.83 17.03
CA THR A 285 -20.26 4.94 16.24
C THR A 285 -21.64 5.35 16.72
N GLY A 286 -22.34 4.47 17.43
CA GLY A 286 -23.70 4.66 17.91
C GLY A 286 -24.77 4.36 16.86
N ILE A 287 -24.42 3.62 15.81
CA ILE A 287 -25.39 3.14 14.82
C ILE A 287 -26.53 2.36 15.51
N ASN A 288 -27.73 2.50 14.99
CA ASN A 288 -28.95 1.87 15.54
C ASN A 288 -29.07 0.37 15.18
N VAL A 289 -28.02 -0.41 15.53
CA VAL A 289 -28.01 -1.87 15.39
C VAL A 289 -27.67 -2.54 16.74
N PRO A 290 -28.03 -3.83 16.96
CA PRO A 290 -27.87 -4.46 18.27
C PRO A 290 -26.41 -4.59 18.75
N PHE A 291 -25.47 -4.79 17.81
CA PHE A 291 -24.08 -5.08 18.12
C PHE A 291 -23.14 -4.25 17.26
N GLU A 292 -22.21 -3.59 17.90
CA GLU A 292 -21.14 -2.83 17.27
C GLU A 292 -19.86 -3.06 18.07
N PHE A 293 -18.77 -3.44 17.35
CA PHE A 293 -17.44 -3.54 17.93
C PHE A 293 -16.83 -2.13 18.06
N PRO A 294 -16.33 -1.77 19.27
CA PRO A 294 -15.80 -0.42 19.48
C PRO A 294 -14.45 -0.16 18.83
N GLY A 295 -13.79 -1.19 18.26
CA GLY A 295 -12.41 -1.06 17.83
C GLY A 295 -11.42 -1.11 19.00
N LYS A 296 -10.15 -0.88 18.69
CA LYS A 296 -9.06 -0.83 19.66
C LYS A 296 -8.06 0.26 19.25
N LEU A 297 -7.63 1.04 20.22
CA LEU A 297 -6.51 1.97 20.07
C LEU A 297 -5.26 1.41 20.77
N PRO A 298 -4.05 1.72 20.28
CA PRO A 298 -2.82 1.26 20.91
C PRO A 298 -2.62 1.89 22.28
N GLU A 299 -2.01 1.12 23.17
CA GLU A 299 -1.47 1.67 24.43
C GLU A 299 -0.13 2.34 24.11
N VAL A 300 -0.01 3.61 24.47
CA VAL A 300 1.22 4.37 24.28
C VAL A 300 2.10 4.18 25.50
N LYS A 301 3.34 3.75 25.28
CA LYS A 301 4.35 3.68 26.33
C LYS A 301 5.12 4.99 26.35
N PRO A 302 5.35 5.59 27.53
CA PRO A 302 6.23 6.74 27.66
C PRO A 302 7.60 6.43 27.05
N ASP A 303 8.18 7.41 26.38
CA ASP A 303 9.54 7.36 25.78
C ASP A 303 9.75 6.33 24.64
N VAL A 304 8.70 5.66 24.16
CA VAL A 304 8.77 4.74 23.02
C VAL A 304 8.02 5.33 21.82
N VAL A 305 8.76 5.73 20.78
CA VAL A 305 8.17 6.19 19.53
C VAL A 305 8.04 5.03 18.56
N GLU A 306 6.86 4.45 18.49
CA GLU A 306 6.55 3.40 17.51
C GLU A 306 6.21 4.03 16.16
N ARG A 307 7.21 4.31 15.33
CA ARG A 307 7.05 5.01 14.03
C ARG A 307 6.00 4.37 13.12
N ARG A 308 5.87 3.05 13.16
CA ARG A 308 4.88 2.32 12.33
C ARG A 308 3.43 2.57 12.74
N MET A 309 3.18 3.00 13.96
CA MET A 309 1.84 3.43 14.42
C MET A 309 1.26 4.53 13.52
N PHE A 310 2.09 5.47 13.07
CA PHE A 310 1.68 6.65 12.30
C PHE A 310 1.49 6.39 10.80
N SER A 311 2.08 5.34 10.27
CA SER A 311 2.06 5.04 8.84
C SER A 311 1.38 3.71 8.50
N HIS A 312 1.48 2.70 9.39
CA HIS A 312 0.97 1.34 9.20
C HIS A 312 -0.12 0.96 10.21
N ALA A 313 -0.45 1.85 11.17
CA ALA A 313 -1.44 1.64 12.21
C ALA A 313 -1.16 0.44 13.13
N ASP A 314 0.10 0.21 13.50
CA ASP A 314 0.43 -0.84 14.45
C ASP A 314 -0.31 -0.57 15.78
N GLY A 315 -0.96 -1.59 16.33
CA GLY A 315 -1.76 -1.51 17.55
C GLY A 315 -3.21 -1.02 17.38
N PHE A 316 -3.61 -0.54 16.21
CA PHE A 316 -4.98 -0.14 15.93
C PHE A 316 -5.82 -1.29 15.39
N GLU A 317 -7.09 -1.34 15.82
CA GLU A 317 -8.16 -2.11 15.18
C GLU A 317 -9.39 -1.21 15.04
N VAL A 318 -9.90 -1.08 13.82
CA VAL A 318 -11.06 -0.24 13.50
C VAL A 318 -12.10 -1.01 12.71
N THR A 319 -13.36 -0.61 12.79
CA THR A 319 -14.40 -1.16 11.93
C THR A 319 -14.47 -0.40 10.61
N PRO A 320 -14.95 -1.02 9.52
CA PRO A 320 -15.28 -0.32 8.28
C PRO A 320 -16.22 0.87 8.50
N LEU A 321 -17.17 0.74 9.41
CA LEU A 321 -18.11 1.82 9.73
C LEU A 321 -17.41 3.02 10.41
N GLN A 322 -16.44 2.78 11.29
CA GLN A 322 -15.62 3.85 11.87
C GLN A 322 -14.84 4.62 10.80
N LEU A 323 -14.27 3.92 9.81
CA LEU A 323 -13.63 4.57 8.68
C LEU A 323 -14.63 5.37 7.82
N GLY A 324 -15.87 4.89 7.70
CA GLY A 324 -16.95 5.61 7.04
C GLY A 324 -17.30 6.91 7.75
N THR A 325 -17.42 6.90 9.08
CA THR A 325 -17.67 8.12 9.88
C THR A 325 -16.49 9.08 9.84
N LEU A 326 -15.26 8.59 9.88
CA LEU A 326 -14.04 9.39 9.74
C LEU A 326 -14.02 10.14 8.40
N VAL A 327 -14.19 9.44 7.29
CA VAL A 327 -14.13 10.07 5.96
C VAL A 327 -15.34 10.97 5.71
N SER A 328 -16.49 10.67 6.31
CA SER A 328 -17.66 11.55 6.31
C SER A 328 -17.41 12.87 7.07
N ALA A 329 -16.72 12.82 8.20
CA ALA A 329 -16.33 14.02 8.93
C ALA A 329 -15.37 14.91 8.10
N MET A 330 -14.48 14.30 7.33
CA MET A 330 -13.62 15.05 6.39
C MET A 330 -14.43 15.72 5.27
N ALA A 331 -15.49 15.04 4.80
CA ALA A 331 -16.35 15.52 3.72
C ALA A 331 -17.33 16.64 4.16
N ASN A 332 -17.72 16.68 5.44
CA ASN A 332 -18.77 17.55 5.94
C ASN A 332 -18.26 18.70 6.85
N GLY A 333 -16.95 18.93 6.86
CA GLY A 333 -16.36 20.02 7.65
C GLY A 333 -16.23 19.72 9.15
N GLY A 334 -16.01 18.44 9.51
CA GLY A 334 -15.65 18.05 10.88
C GLY A 334 -16.83 17.66 11.78
N LYS A 335 -17.98 17.31 11.22
CA LYS A 335 -19.10 16.75 11.99
C LYS A 335 -18.98 15.24 12.04
N LEU A 336 -18.67 14.69 13.20
CA LEU A 336 -18.70 13.26 13.43
C LEU A 336 -20.15 12.83 13.65
N LEU A 337 -20.76 12.25 12.64
CA LEU A 337 -22.17 11.87 12.65
C LEU A 337 -22.38 10.48 13.25
N VAL A 338 -23.54 10.29 13.85
CA VAL A 338 -24.07 8.95 14.19
C VAL A 338 -24.63 8.33 12.91
N PRO A 339 -24.09 7.16 12.46
CA PRO A 339 -24.68 6.46 11.34
C PRO A 339 -26.09 5.96 11.67
N GLN A 340 -27.00 6.01 10.70
CA GLN A 340 -28.40 5.64 10.89
C GLN A 340 -28.92 4.78 9.73
N ILE A 341 -29.60 3.69 10.06
CA ILE A 341 -30.39 2.90 9.12
C ILE A 341 -31.86 3.23 9.37
N ALA A 342 -32.60 3.64 8.34
CA ALA A 342 -34.03 3.86 8.41
C ALA A 342 -34.76 2.58 8.07
N HIS A 343 -35.28 1.86 9.06
CA HIS A 343 -35.97 0.58 8.83
C HIS A 343 -37.37 0.74 8.21
N THR A 344 -37.92 1.93 8.24
CA THR A 344 -39.25 2.23 7.68
C THR A 344 -39.22 3.53 6.85
N GLN A 345 -40.16 3.69 5.91
CA GLN A 345 -40.32 4.93 5.16
C GLN A 345 -40.63 6.13 6.07
N LYS A 346 -41.34 5.89 7.18
CA LYS A 346 -41.63 6.93 8.16
C LYS A 346 -40.35 7.41 8.88
N GLU A 347 -39.45 6.50 9.20
CA GLU A 347 -38.13 6.84 9.77
C GLU A 347 -37.29 7.56 8.74
N LEU A 348 -37.25 7.11 7.50
CA LEU A 348 -36.53 7.75 6.41
C LEU A 348 -36.98 9.20 6.21
N ASN A 349 -38.29 9.46 6.21
CA ASN A 349 -38.88 10.80 6.05
C ASN A 349 -38.60 11.72 7.27
N LYS A 350 -38.32 11.15 8.43
CA LYS A 350 -37.99 11.88 9.67
C LYS A 350 -36.50 11.95 9.94
N MET A 351 -35.69 11.29 9.14
CA MET A 351 -34.27 11.20 9.34
C MET A 351 -33.64 12.60 9.28
N SER A 352 -32.87 12.93 10.30
CA SER A 352 -32.07 14.16 10.36
C SER A 352 -30.65 13.81 10.83
N PRO A 353 -29.65 14.61 10.43
CA PRO A 353 -28.27 14.39 10.87
C PRO A 353 -28.18 14.42 12.40
N LYS A 354 -27.64 13.35 13.00
CA LYS A 354 -27.32 13.32 14.42
C LYS A 354 -25.82 13.52 14.61
N VAL A 355 -25.42 14.68 15.09
CA VAL A 355 -24.03 15.00 15.37
C VAL A 355 -23.64 14.39 16.71
N ARG A 356 -22.74 13.41 16.70
CA ARG A 356 -22.15 12.84 17.90
C ARG A 356 -21.12 13.78 18.52
N ARG A 357 -20.31 14.43 17.67
CA ARG A 357 -19.26 15.35 18.08
C ARG A 357 -19.00 16.36 16.96
N GLN A 358 -18.90 17.64 17.29
CA GLN A 358 -18.27 18.62 16.42
C GLN A 358 -16.78 18.61 16.73
N LEU A 359 -15.97 18.36 15.70
CA LEU A 359 -14.52 18.31 15.83
C LEU A 359 -13.94 19.73 15.90
N ASP A 360 -13.10 19.98 16.88
CA ASP A 360 -12.35 21.24 17.01
C ASP A 360 -11.11 21.21 16.12
N ILE A 361 -11.36 21.18 14.80
CA ILE A 361 -10.35 21.14 13.75
C ILE A 361 -10.73 22.20 12.74
N THR A 362 -9.79 23.09 12.42
CA THR A 362 -10.06 24.22 11.54
C THR A 362 -10.37 23.81 10.11
N THR A 363 -11.10 24.64 9.40
CA THR A 363 -11.46 24.39 7.98
C THR A 363 -10.22 24.26 7.11
N GLU A 364 -9.18 25.00 7.39
CA GLU A 364 -7.91 24.99 6.66
C GLU A 364 -7.24 23.63 6.74
N VAL A 365 -7.28 22.94 7.89
CA VAL A 365 -6.74 21.58 8.06
C VAL A 365 -7.48 20.61 7.16
N TRP A 366 -8.82 20.66 7.12
CA TRP A 366 -9.61 19.81 6.23
C TRP A 366 -9.29 20.09 4.76
N GLN A 367 -9.25 21.35 4.37
CA GLN A 367 -8.94 21.76 2.99
C GLN A 367 -7.53 21.34 2.58
N ARG A 368 -6.57 21.35 3.50
CA ARG A 368 -5.18 20.96 3.21
C ARG A 368 -5.02 19.45 2.98
N MET A 369 -5.90 18.62 3.56
CA MET A 369 -5.92 17.16 3.34
C MET A 369 -6.47 16.78 1.96
N VAL A 370 -7.43 17.55 1.43
CA VAL A 370 -8.19 17.22 0.21
C VAL A 370 -7.31 17.01 -1.02
N PRO A 371 -6.33 17.89 -1.36
CA PRO A 371 -5.51 17.69 -2.56
C PRO A 371 -4.78 16.35 -2.60
N GLY A 372 -4.26 15.89 -1.45
CA GLY A 372 -3.59 14.60 -1.35
C GLY A 372 -4.55 13.41 -1.51
N MET A 373 -5.80 13.53 -1.00
CA MET A 373 -6.82 12.50 -1.17
C MET A 373 -7.33 12.42 -2.63
N VAL A 374 -7.47 13.56 -3.31
CA VAL A 374 -7.80 13.62 -4.74
C VAL A 374 -6.62 13.13 -5.58
N GLY A 375 -5.40 13.55 -5.26
CA GLY A 375 -4.17 13.08 -5.91
C GLY A 375 -4.00 11.56 -5.82
N ALA A 376 -4.36 10.95 -4.69
CA ALA A 376 -4.33 9.50 -4.54
C ALA A 376 -5.19 8.79 -5.62
N VAL A 377 -6.31 9.37 -6.01
CA VAL A 377 -7.21 8.81 -7.02
C VAL A 377 -6.80 9.22 -8.45
N ASN A 378 -6.31 10.43 -8.65
CA ASN A 378 -5.98 10.91 -9.99
C ASN A 378 -4.71 10.26 -10.55
N TYR A 379 -3.65 10.16 -9.74
CA TYR A 379 -2.35 9.65 -10.18
C TYR A 379 -1.67 8.70 -9.18
N GLY A 380 -2.12 8.67 -7.92
CA GLY A 380 -1.47 7.92 -6.86
C GLY A 380 -2.00 6.50 -6.66
N SER A 381 -1.90 6.00 -5.44
CA SER A 381 -2.20 4.62 -5.03
C SER A 381 -3.67 4.20 -5.23
N GLY A 382 -4.60 5.14 -5.30
CA GLY A 382 -6.04 4.93 -5.46
C GLY A 382 -6.56 5.00 -6.90
N ARG A 383 -5.71 5.05 -7.92
CA ARG A 383 -6.09 5.23 -9.34
C ARG A 383 -7.23 4.35 -9.84
N ARG A 384 -7.40 3.17 -9.25
CA ARG A 384 -8.48 2.25 -9.62
C ARG A 384 -9.88 2.74 -9.22
N ALA A 385 -9.96 3.76 -8.35
CA ALA A 385 -11.21 4.43 -7.98
C ALA A 385 -11.53 5.63 -8.87
N TYR A 386 -10.68 5.95 -9.85
CA TYR A 386 -10.88 7.09 -10.74
C TYR A 386 -12.22 6.99 -11.48
N ASP A 387 -12.97 8.11 -11.46
CA ASP A 387 -14.23 8.27 -12.19
C ASP A 387 -14.11 9.53 -13.05
N PRO A 388 -14.22 9.43 -14.40
CA PRO A 388 -14.12 10.58 -15.28
C PRO A 388 -15.27 11.58 -15.10
N ALA A 389 -16.39 11.16 -14.52
CA ALA A 389 -17.58 11.98 -14.36
C ALA A 389 -17.68 12.69 -13.01
N GLN A 390 -16.84 12.35 -12.04
CA GLN A 390 -16.84 13.01 -10.73
C GLN A 390 -15.50 12.92 -10.02
N THR A 391 -15.23 13.90 -9.17
CA THR A 391 -14.02 13.89 -8.34
C THR A 391 -14.22 13.01 -7.12
N VAL A 392 -13.36 12.00 -6.98
CA VAL A 392 -13.29 11.12 -5.82
C VAL A 392 -12.10 11.50 -4.95
N ALA A 393 -12.33 11.70 -3.67
CA ALA A 393 -11.27 11.88 -2.66
C ALA A 393 -11.16 10.62 -1.82
N GLY A 394 -9.96 10.04 -1.68
CA GLY A 394 -9.82 8.79 -0.94
C GLY A 394 -8.41 8.44 -0.51
N LYS A 395 -8.30 7.39 0.31
CA LYS A 395 -7.04 6.85 0.81
C LYS A 395 -7.05 5.35 0.77
N THR A 396 -6.00 4.77 0.22
CA THR A 396 -5.74 3.33 0.22
C THR A 396 -5.05 2.88 1.49
N GLY A 397 -5.22 1.62 1.84
CA GLY A 397 -4.43 0.92 2.84
C GLY A 397 -4.16 -0.50 2.36
N THR A 398 -2.94 -0.99 2.51
CA THR A 398 -2.57 -2.37 2.25
C THR A 398 -1.50 -2.78 3.24
N CYS A 399 -1.71 -3.85 3.96
CA CYS A 399 -0.71 -4.39 4.90
C CYS A 399 -1.03 -5.84 5.24
N ILE A 400 -0.17 -6.46 6.03
CA ILE A 400 -0.47 -7.73 6.69
C ILE A 400 -1.11 -7.43 8.04
N GLY A 401 -2.31 -7.95 8.25
CA GLY A 401 -3.04 -7.89 9.51
C GLY A 401 -3.78 -9.20 9.74
N GLN A 402 -3.93 -9.60 11.00
CA GLN A 402 -4.69 -10.82 11.37
C GLN A 402 -4.27 -12.09 10.61
N GLY A 403 -2.96 -12.23 10.35
CA GLY A 403 -2.39 -13.41 9.70
C GLY A 403 -2.51 -13.45 8.18
N GLY A 404 -2.98 -12.39 7.52
CA GLY A 404 -3.12 -12.31 6.07
C GLY A 404 -3.06 -10.90 5.51
N TRP A 405 -3.18 -10.79 4.20
CA TRP A 405 -3.30 -9.50 3.54
C TRP A 405 -4.62 -8.82 3.88
N VAL A 406 -4.56 -7.52 4.17
CA VAL A 406 -5.71 -6.65 4.35
C VAL A 406 -5.53 -5.47 3.41
N GLY A 407 -6.52 -5.27 2.54
CA GLY A 407 -6.61 -4.12 1.65
C GLY A 407 -7.80 -3.26 2.04
N LEU A 408 -7.62 -1.94 2.01
CA LEU A 408 -8.64 -0.97 2.38
C LEU A 408 -8.69 0.17 1.36
N PHE A 409 -9.88 0.73 1.20
CA PHE A 409 -10.07 2.02 0.58
C PHE A 409 -11.19 2.75 1.29
N THR A 410 -10.92 3.96 1.76
CA THR A 410 -11.91 4.86 2.36
C THR A 410 -11.97 6.14 1.55
N SER A 411 -13.17 6.58 1.18
CA SER A 411 -13.34 7.64 0.19
C SER A 411 -14.70 8.30 0.29
N TYR A 412 -14.81 9.47 -0.33
CA TYR A 412 -16.08 10.13 -0.57
C TYR A 412 -16.12 10.80 -1.95
N ALA A 413 -17.30 10.95 -2.50
CA ALA A 413 -17.58 11.62 -3.76
C ALA A 413 -19.04 12.11 -3.83
N PRO A 414 -19.34 13.06 -4.73
CA PRO A 414 -18.43 13.98 -5.40
C PRO A 414 -17.74 14.94 -4.42
N LEU A 415 -16.56 15.45 -4.76
CA LEU A 415 -15.82 16.34 -3.86
C LEU A 415 -16.59 17.63 -3.54
N ALA A 416 -17.14 18.28 -4.55
CA ALA A 416 -17.80 19.60 -4.42
C ALA A 416 -19.15 19.53 -3.67
N ASN A 417 -19.85 18.40 -3.75
CA ASN A 417 -21.12 18.15 -3.07
C ASN A 417 -21.16 16.69 -2.63
N PRO A 418 -20.54 16.35 -1.50
CA PRO A 418 -20.40 14.98 -1.05
C PRO A 418 -21.77 14.30 -0.86
N ARG A 419 -21.99 13.19 -1.56
CA ARG A 419 -23.23 12.41 -1.53
C ARG A 419 -23.03 10.98 -1.08
N LEU A 420 -21.85 10.41 -1.32
CA LEU A 420 -21.48 9.06 -0.93
C LEU A 420 -20.14 9.06 -0.21
N ALA A 421 -20.09 8.43 0.94
CA ALA A 421 -18.87 7.91 1.55
C ALA A 421 -18.86 6.39 1.33
N VAL A 422 -17.77 5.88 0.77
CA VAL A 422 -17.61 4.45 0.45
C VAL A 422 -16.36 3.93 1.12
N VAL A 423 -16.54 2.87 1.92
CA VAL A 423 -15.44 2.12 2.54
C VAL A 423 -15.49 0.69 2.06
N VAL A 424 -14.35 0.21 1.60
CA VAL A 424 -14.18 -1.18 1.17
C VAL A 424 -13.00 -1.77 1.91
N ILE A 425 -13.20 -2.94 2.53
CA ILE A 425 -12.11 -3.75 3.09
C ILE A 425 -12.17 -5.13 2.45
N ALA A 426 -11.01 -5.66 2.05
CA ALA A 426 -10.86 -7.01 1.54
C ALA A 426 -9.72 -7.73 2.24
N GLN A 427 -9.80 -9.07 2.33
CA GLN A 427 -8.75 -9.91 2.91
C GLN A 427 -8.26 -10.99 1.93
N GLY A 428 -7.11 -11.60 2.27
CA GLY A 428 -6.49 -12.63 1.46
C GLY A 428 -5.74 -12.08 0.25
N THR A 429 -5.45 -12.93 -0.73
CA THR A 429 -4.70 -12.52 -1.93
C THR A 429 -5.42 -11.45 -2.75
N ASP A 430 -6.76 -11.36 -2.64
CA ASP A 430 -7.59 -10.38 -3.33
C ASP A 430 -7.45 -8.96 -2.75
N ALA A 431 -6.99 -8.83 -1.51
CA ALA A 431 -6.76 -7.53 -0.86
C ALA A 431 -5.65 -6.71 -1.53
N ARG A 432 -4.79 -7.37 -2.32
CA ARG A 432 -3.63 -6.76 -2.98
C ARG A 432 -4.03 -5.95 -4.22
N ARG A 433 -3.05 -5.23 -4.79
CA ARG A 433 -3.18 -4.47 -6.04
C ARG A 433 -4.31 -3.44 -6.01
N HIS A 434 -4.54 -2.83 -4.85
CA HIS A 434 -5.56 -1.80 -4.67
C HIS A 434 -6.96 -2.24 -5.13
N PHE A 435 -7.30 -3.52 -4.94
CA PHE A 435 -8.61 -4.06 -5.27
C PHE A 435 -9.77 -3.30 -4.58
N PRO A 436 -9.68 -2.91 -3.28
CA PRO A 436 -10.74 -2.13 -2.65
C PRO A 436 -11.02 -0.79 -3.34
N ALA A 437 -10.00 -0.12 -3.88
CA ALA A 437 -10.20 1.09 -4.67
C ALA A 437 -10.94 0.82 -5.99
N ALA A 438 -10.71 -0.34 -6.61
CA ALA A 438 -11.47 -0.72 -7.81
C ALA A 438 -12.95 -0.96 -7.52
N VAL A 439 -13.26 -1.61 -6.40
CA VAL A 439 -14.66 -1.83 -5.94
C VAL A 439 -15.36 -0.50 -5.69
N ALA A 440 -14.72 0.41 -4.94
CA ALA A 440 -15.30 1.73 -4.69
C ALA A 440 -15.49 2.54 -5.98
N GLY A 441 -14.52 2.52 -6.89
CA GLY A 441 -14.63 3.17 -8.21
C GLY A 441 -15.80 2.63 -9.03
N GLU A 442 -16.04 1.33 -8.99
CA GLU A 442 -17.18 0.72 -9.66
C GLU A 442 -18.51 1.16 -9.05
N ILE A 443 -18.60 1.24 -7.71
CA ILE A 443 -19.77 1.76 -7.00
C ILE A 443 -20.04 3.21 -7.42
N TYR A 444 -19.03 4.08 -7.45
CA TYR A 444 -19.19 5.48 -7.86
C TYR A 444 -19.68 5.59 -9.30
N ARG A 445 -19.05 4.87 -10.23
CA ARG A 445 -19.44 4.90 -11.65
C ARG A 445 -20.87 4.41 -11.89
N GLN A 446 -21.27 3.30 -11.27
CA GLN A 446 -22.61 2.77 -11.43
C GLN A 446 -23.71 3.62 -10.78
N LEU A 447 -23.39 4.35 -9.70
CA LEU A 447 -24.33 5.22 -8.99
C LEU A 447 -24.23 6.70 -9.42
N ASN A 448 -23.41 7.02 -10.42
CA ASN A 448 -23.15 8.39 -10.86
C ASN A 448 -24.41 9.11 -11.34
N HIS A 449 -25.34 8.40 -12.02
CA HIS A 449 -26.62 8.96 -12.45
C HIS A 449 -27.49 9.49 -11.30
N ARG A 450 -27.27 8.99 -10.08
CA ARG A 450 -28.06 9.35 -8.89
C ARG A 450 -27.30 10.30 -7.95
N PHE A 451 -26.01 10.12 -7.80
CA PHE A 451 -25.20 10.83 -6.80
C PHE A 451 -24.08 11.68 -7.40
N GLY A 452 -23.75 11.50 -8.68
CA GLY A 452 -22.68 12.21 -9.34
C GLY A 452 -23.02 13.68 -9.65
N THR A 453 -22.02 14.45 -10.05
CA THR A 453 -22.16 15.88 -10.40
C THR A 453 -21.69 16.19 -11.81
N ALA A 454 -21.19 15.23 -12.56
CA ALA A 454 -20.54 15.41 -13.87
C ALA A 454 -19.34 16.39 -13.87
N ILE A 455 -18.70 16.60 -12.70
CA ILE A 455 -17.55 17.49 -12.54
C ILE A 455 -16.39 16.65 -11.98
N ASN A 456 -15.29 16.57 -12.72
CA ASN A 456 -14.06 15.94 -12.27
C ASN A 456 -12.93 16.97 -12.19
N LEU A 457 -12.48 17.26 -10.98
CA LEU A 457 -11.36 18.16 -10.71
C LEU A 457 -10.06 17.35 -10.70
N GLN A 458 -9.07 17.83 -11.43
CA GLN A 458 -7.76 17.20 -11.51
C GLN A 458 -6.77 17.91 -10.57
N VAL A 459 -5.99 17.13 -9.85
CA VAL A 459 -4.83 17.60 -9.10
C VAL A 459 -3.59 17.07 -9.81
N ALA A 460 -2.71 17.95 -10.24
CA ALA A 460 -1.46 17.57 -10.88
C ALA A 460 -0.46 17.01 -9.85
N SER A 461 0.32 16.02 -10.27
CA SER A 461 1.46 15.56 -9.49
C SER A 461 2.54 16.63 -9.46
N THR A 462 3.12 16.90 -8.29
CA THR A 462 4.26 17.79 -8.11
C THR A 462 5.60 17.06 -8.23
N LEU A 463 5.56 15.73 -8.28
CA LEU A 463 6.75 14.90 -8.41
C LEU A 463 7.21 14.83 -9.87
N ASP A 464 8.53 14.83 -10.09
CA ASP A 464 9.10 14.49 -11.38
C ASP A 464 9.02 12.98 -11.65
N ASP A 465 9.46 12.53 -12.82
CA ASP A 465 9.27 11.14 -13.21
C ASP A 465 10.18 10.18 -12.43
N GLU A 466 11.36 10.62 -11.97
CA GLU A 466 12.25 9.83 -11.11
C GLU A 466 11.68 9.68 -9.70
N GLU A 467 11.16 10.75 -9.12
CA GLU A 467 10.50 10.73 -7.81
C GLU A 467 9.23 9.90 -7.81
N LYS A 468 8.45 9.91 -8.91
CA LYS A 468 7.28 9.02 -9.10
C LYS A 468 7.70 7.56 -9.14
N GLU A 469 8.78 7.21 -9.86
CA GLU A 469 9.28 5.83 -9.93
C GLU A 469 9.72 5.33 -8.54
N VAL A 470 10.35 6.19 -7.74
CA VAL A 470 10.73 5.86 -6.35
C VAL A 470 9.49 5.68 -5.48
N ALA A 471 8.53 6.61 -5.53
CA ALA A 471 7.31 6.54 -4.73
C ALA A 471 6.43 5.34 -5.10
N ASP A 472 6.32 5.02 -6.39
CA ASP A 472 5.59 3.82 -6.87
C ASP A 472 6.33 2.53 -6.47
N SER A 473 7.67 2.52 -6.45
CA SER A 473 8.46 1.36 -6.01
C SER A 473 8.35 1.10 -4.50
N GLU A 474 8.25 2.15 -3.68
CA GLU A 474 8.02 2.03 -2.23
C GLU A 474 6.58 1.52 -1.95
N ALA A 475 5.59 1.99 -2.69
CA ALA A 475 4.22 1.49 -2.60
C ALA A 475 4.09 0.02 -3.05
N ASP A 476 4.85 -0.39 -4.06
CA ASP A 476 4.92 -1.79 -4.51
C ASP A 476 5.74 -2.67 -3.54
N ALA A 477 6.74 -2.12 -2.84
CA ALA A 477 7.48 -2.80 -1.80
C ALA A 477 6.60 -3.10 -0.57
N GLU A 478 5.69 -2.20 -0.17
CA GLU A 478 4.67 -2.50 0.83
C GLU A 478 3.81 -3.71 0.44
N ASN A 479 3.53 -3.87 -0.86
CA ASN A 479 2.82 -5.02 -1.41
C ASN A 479 3.71 -6.28 -1.55
N GLY A 480 5.04 -6.14 -1.47
CA GLY A 480 6.04 -7.20 -1.70
C GLY A 480 6.77 -7.73 -0.46
N GLU A 481 6.90 -6.94 0.61
CA GLU A 481 7.67 -7.29 1.81
C GLU A 481 7.16 -8.51 2.59
N ALA A 482 5.97 -8.98 2.30
CA ALA A 482 5.39 -10.13 2.97
C ALA A 482 5.93 -11.49 2.50
N ASP A 483 6.59 -11.56 1.36
CA ASP A 483 7.21 -12.82 0.90
C ASP A 483 8.57 -13.11 1.57
N ALA A 484 9.14 -12.16 2.32
CA ALA A 484 10.50 -12.25 2.89
C ALA A 484 10.56 -12.45 4.42
N THR A 485 9.45 -12.30 5.16
CA THR A 485 9.48 -12.33 6.64
C THR A 485 8.85 -13.58 7.27
N THR A 486 9.15 -14.76 6.76
CA THR A 486 9.14 -15.96 7.59
C THR A 486 10.59 -16.29 7.99
N GLY A 487 11.07 -15.63 9.01
CA GLY A 487 12.27 -15.99 9.77
C GLY A 487 13.50 -15.13 9.51
N THR A 488 13.64 -14.02 10.20
CA THR A 488 14.92 -13.63 10.82
C THR A 488 14.70 -12.39 11.71
N GLN A 489 15.12 -12.51 12.96
CA GLN A 489 15.16 -11.41 13.93
C GLN A 489 16.13 -10.32 13.45
N ALA A 490 15.72 -9.08 13.64
CA ALA A 490 16.46 -7.89 13.27
C ALA A 490 17.76 -7.76 14.08
N THR A 491 18.87 -7.72 13.36
CA THR A 491 20.13 -7.16 13.86
C THR A 491 20.21 -5.70 13.41
N THR A 492 20.24 -4.83 14.39
CA THR A 492 20.46 -3.39 14.22
C THR A 492 21.83 -3.11 13.62
N ALA A 493 21.88 -2.44 12.47
CA ALA A 493 23.09 -1.86 11.91
C ALA A 493 23.18 -0.36 12.28
N PRO A 494 24.39 0.16 12.57
CA PRO A 494 24.56 1.54 13.07
C PRO A 494 24.43 2.56 11.95
N VAL A 495 23.80 3.69 12.32
CA VAL A 495 23.62 4.88 11.51
C VAL A 495 24.98 5.57 11.28
N PRO A 496 25.35 6.01 10.07
CA PRO A 496 26.52 6.89 9.87
C PRO A 496 26.17 8.33 10.25
N ASP A 497 27.07 8.91 11.03
CA ASP A 497 27.08 10.30 11.46
C ASP A 497 27.32 11.23 10.26
N ALA A 498 26.37 12.14 9.99
CA ALA A 498 26.45 13.11 8.92
C ALA A 498 26.74 14.51 9.50
N SER A 499 28.01 14.81 9.67
CA SER A 499 28.49 16.18 9.88
C SER A 499 29.46 16.55 8.77
N LYS A 500 28.96 17.25 7.72
CA LYS A 500 29.66 18.30 6.95
C LYS A 500 28.72 18.93 5.92
N PRO A 501 28.66 20.27 5.81
CA PRO A 501 27.79 20.94 4.85
C PRO A 501 28.46 21.06 3.48
N ALA A 502 27.72 20.70 2.43
CA ALA A 502 28.10 21.05 1.06
C ALA A 502 27.25 22.23 0.59
N THR A 503 27.92 23.34 0.34
CA THR A 503 27.43 24.55 -0.33
C THR A 503 27.14 24.22 -1.80
N THR A 504 25.90 24.36 -2.24
CA THR A 504 25.60 24.52 -3.67
C THR A 504 24.49 25.56 -3.84
N THR A 505 24.88 26.63 -4.48
CA THR A 505 24.07 27.73 -5.00
C THR A 505 23.11 27.17 -6.06
N SER A 506 21.80 27.32 -5.85
CA SER A 506 20.80 27.14 -6.90
C SER A 506 19.87 28.34 -6.96
N GLU A 507 19.76 28.91 -8.15
CA GLU A 507 18.87 30.00 -8.51
C GLU A 507 17.39 29.67 -8.30
N PRO A 508 16.51 30.67 -8.04
CA PRO A 508 15.12 30.41 -7.74
C PRO A 508 14.34 30.04 -9.00
N ARG A 509 13.77 28.86 -9.01
CA ARG A 509 12.81 28.45 -10.04
C ARG A 509 11.40 28.97 -9.75
N SER A 510 10.78 29.42 -10.79
CA SER A 510 9.49 30.08 -10.92
C SER A 510 8.34 29.34 -10.19
N THR A 511 7.60 30.12 -9.43
CA THR A 511 6.34 29.78 -8.77
C THR A 511 5.29 29.31 -9.76
N VAL A 512 4.93 28.03 -9.68
CA VAL A 512 3.73 27.49 -10.31
C VAL A 512 2.53 27.95 -9.49
N LYS A 513 1.63 28.72 -10.11
CA LYS A 513 0.37 29.17 -9.52
C LYS A 513 -0.49 27.97 -9.13
N ARG A 514 -0.65 27.73 -7.84
CA ARG A 514 -1.68 26.84 -7.29
C ARG A 514 -3.05 27.43 -7.61
N VAL A 515 -3.86 26.67 -8.29
CA VAL A 515 -5.30 26.96 -8.40
C VAL A 515 -5.96 26.48 -7.09
N LEU A 516 -5.97 27.36 -6.10
CA LEU A 516 -6.92 27.25 -4.99
C LEU A 516 -8.27 27.72 -5.54
N MET A 517 -9.25 26.83 -5.59
CA MET A 517 -10.61 27.23 -5.89
C MET A 517 -11.13 28.07 -4.72
N PRO A 518 -11.58 29.31 -4.98
CA PRO A 518 -12.34 30.06 -3.97
C PRO A 518 -13.70 29.38 -3.81
N LEU A 519 -14.08 29.06 -2.60
CA LEU A 519 -15.48 28.88 -2.25
C LEU A 519 -16.14 30.25 -2.41
N GLU A 520 -16.79 30.48 -3.54
CA GLU A 520 -17.69 31.62 -3.70
C GLU A 520 -18.76 31.55 -2.61
N LYS A 521 -18.61 32.41 -1.63
CA LYS A 521 -19.73 32.77 -0.76
C LYS A 521 -20.73 33.51 -1.63
N LYS A 522 -21.81 32.85 -2.02
CA LYS A 522 -22.99 33.55 -2.50
C LYS A 522 -23.44 34.54 -1.42
N PRO A 523 -23.65 35.83 -1.75
CA PRO A 523 -24.24 36.74 -0.79
C PRO A 523 -25.63 36.21 -0.43
N VAL A 524 -25.86 36.04 0.87
CA VAL A 524 -27.20 35.82 1.39
C VAL A 524 -27.92 37.16 1.19
N ASP A 525 -28.83 37.21 0.25
CA ASP A 525 -29.74 38.34 0.09
C ASP A 525 -30.51 38.55 1.39
N ALA A 526 -30.39 39.73 1.94
CA ALA A 526 -31.17 40.15 3.10
C ALA A 526 -32.68 40.05 2.77
N PRO A 527 -33.50 39.54 3.67
CA PRO A 527 -34.94 39.45 3.42
C PRO A 527 -35.52 40.84 3.22
N LYS A 528 -36.12 41.07 2.06
CA LYS A 528 -36.95 42.24 1.78
C LYS A 528 -38.09 42.27 2.79
N THR A 529 -38.17 43.34 3.59
CA THR A 529 -39.27 43.67 4.46
C THR A 529 -40.61 43.63 3.71
N ALA A 530 -41.49 42.75 4.10
CA ALA A 530 -42.88 42.71 3.61
C ALA A 530 -43.67 43.89 4.20
N PRO A 531 -44.66 44.46 3.46
CA PRO A 531 -45.47 45.56 3.93
C PRO A 531 -46.35 45.11 5.09
N ALA A 532 -46.53 46.00 6.07
CA ALA A 532 -47.36 45.82 7.25
C ALA A 532 -48.80 45.46 6.89
N GLU A 533 -49.23 44.28 7.20
CA GLU A 533 -50.61 43.83 7.10
C GLU A 533 -51.35 44.22 8.37
N GLN A 534 -52.45 44.92 8.19
CA GLN A 534 -53.32 45.51 9.23
C GLN A 534 -53.93 44.39 10.09
N ARG A 535 -53.83 44.53 11.42
CA ARG A 535 -54.49 43.65 12.40
C ARG A 535 -56.01 43.83 12.35
N PRO A 536 -56.83 42.77 12.34
CA PRO A 536 -58.25 42.85 12.54
C PRO A 536 -58.59 43.12 14.02
N ARG A 537 -59.57 43.96 14.23
CA ARG A 537 -60.10 44.37 15.54
C ARG A 537 -60.73 43.18 16.30
N ARG A 538 -60.39 43.10 17.58
CA ARG A 538 -60.97 42.20 18.58
C ARG A 538 -62.44 42.50 18.78
N ILE A 539 -63.34 41.55 18.53
CA ILE A 539 -64.75 41.58 18.96
C ILE A 539 -64.84 40.94 20.33
N GLN A 540 -65.40 41.63 21.31
CA GLN A 540 -65.76 41.09 22.62
C GLN A 540 -67.12 40.41 22.54
N PRO A 541 -67.33 39.32 23.26
CA PRO A 541 -68.67 38.70 23.41
C PRO A 541 -69.52 39.40 24.45
N GLN A 542 -70.79 39.48 24.15
CA GLN A 542 -71.86 39.59 25.13
C GLN A 542 -72.24 38.18 25.60
#